data_8fd34f5bc2ab101450c5cd24a1cb8e5f
#
_entry.id   8fd34f5bc2ab101450c5cd24a1cb8e5f
#
_cell.length_a   1.000
_cell.length_b   1.000
_cell.length_c   1.000
_cell.angle_alpha   90.00
_cell.angle_beta   90.00
_cell.angle_gamma   90.00
#
_symmetry.space_group_name_H-M   'P 1'
#
loop_
_entity.id
_entity.type
_entity.pdbx_description
1 polymer ?
#
loop_
_entity_poly.entity_id
_entity_poly.type
_entity_poly.pdbx_seq_one_letter_code
_entity_poly.pdbx_strand_id
1 'polypeptide(L)'
;CAKKSDTSSTTTTTTEVEGIWKTVCYLDSDDISYITTITVSGTDALETIEAHTDSSCANDWYKWDYSYSSLSIEDEVTFDDGTKGHKYTLNVASTNFTPQSSSYVSTLNSTSMCGYSDWTLNSSKDLAGVTCGAVTYNLKNTTGKGLYNLVGNNLFLGGFITTGSYPTTVSTEITYVKQ
;
A
#
# COMPACT_ATOMS: atom_id res chain seq x y z
N CYS A 1 -15.07 47.32 -22.62
CA CYS A 1 -14.71 45.94 -22.87
C CYS A 1 -14.27 45.33 -21.55
N ALA A 2 -15.16 44.54 -20.90
CA ALA A 2 -14.84 43.85 -19.70
C ALA A 2 -14.18 42.49 -20.06
N LYS A 3 -12.99 42.26 -19.55
CA LYS A 3 -12.22 41.04 -19.73
C LYS A 3 -12.83 40.00 -18.81
N LYS A 4 -13.47 38.96 -19.40
CA LYS A 4 -14.03 37.82 -18.69
C LYS A 4 -12.85 37.04 -18.14
N SER A 5 -12.73 36.95 -16.82
CA SER A 5 -11.78 36.10 -16.13
C SER A 5 -12.34 34.67 -16.20
N ASP A 6 -11.72 33.83 -17.04
CA ASP A 6 -11.98 32.39 -17.01
C ASP A 6 -11.30 31.81 -15.77
N THR A 7 -12.10 31.64 -14.72
CA THR A 7 -11.72 30.82 -13.56
C THR A 7 -11.80 29.38 -14.02
N SER A 8 -10.67 28.78 -14.41
CA SER A 8 -10.53 27.36 -14.62
C SER A 8 -10.72 26.67 -13.26
N SER A 9 -11.92 26.18 -12.97
CA SER A 9 -12.14 25.28 -11.86
C SER A 9 -11.54 23.92 -12.27
N THR A 10 -10.39 23.59 -11.73
CA THR A 10 -9.91 22.19 -11.70
C THR A 10 -10.88 21.38 -10.86
N THR A 11 -11.83 20.73 -11.51
CA THR A 11 -12.63 19.66 -10.90
C THR A 11 -11.67 18.51 -10.66
N THR A 12 -11.20 18.34 -9.43
CA THR A 12 -10.58 17.11 -8.95
C THR A 12 -11.67 16.04 -9.02
N THR A 13 -11.58 15.15 -10.00
CA THR A 13 -12.45 13.97 -10.06
C THR A 13 -12.04 13.07 -8.89
N THR A 14 -12.83 13.09 -7.81
CA THR A 14 -12.73 12.12 -6.71
C THR A 14 -13.08 10.75 -7.27
N THR A 15 -12.19 9.79 -7.10
CA THR A 15 -12.44 8.39 -7.48
C THR A 15 -13.32 7.71 -6.41
N GLU A 16 -13.97 6.62 -6.77
CA GLU A 16 -14.79 5.83 -5.82
C GLU A 16 -13.96 5.24 -4.67
N VAL A 17 -12.64 5.08 -4.86
CA VAL A 17 -11.70 4.59 -3.85
C VAL A 17 -11.11 5.68 -2.96
N GLU A 18 -11.50 6.94 -3.16
CA GLU A 18 -11.05 8.07 -2.32
C GLU A 18 -11.39 7.84 -0.85
N GLY A 19 -10.44 8.11 0.05
CA GLY A 19 -10.61 8.02 1.49
C GLY A 19 -9.68 7.01 2.16
N ILE A 20 -10.07 6.56 3.35
CA ILE A 20 -9.30 5.64 4.18
C ILE A 20 -10.01 4.29 4.23
N TRP A 21 -9.26 3.24 4.01
CA TRP A 21 -9.68 1.86 4.02
C TRP A 21 -8.81 1.07 4.98
N LYS A 22 -9.39 0.33 5.91
CA LYS A 22 -8.63 -0.35 6.96
C LYS A 22 -9.12 -1.76 7.19
N THR A 23 -8.18 -2.70 7.42
CA THR A 23 -8.50 -4.05 7.85
C THR A 23 -8.77 -4.09 9.36
N VAL A 24 -9.42 -5.14 9.84
CA VAL A 24 -9.31 -5.56 11.23
C VAL A 24 -7.92 -6.16 11.45
N CYS A 25 -7.53 -6.39 12.72
CA CYS A 25 -6.36 -7.19 13.04
C CYS A 25 -6.53 -8.61 12.49
N TYR A 26 -5.59 -9.08 11.68
CA TYR A 26 -5.61 -10.43 11.10
C TYR A 26 -4.25 -11.11 11.27
N LEU A 27 -4.26 -12.44 11.40
CA LEU A 27 -3.07 -13.27 11.48
C LEU A 27 -2.71 -13.74 10.07
N ASP A 28 -1.46 -13.59 9.68
CA ASP A 28 -0.94 -14.10 8.41
C ASP A 28 -0.29 -15.49 8.60
N SER A 29 0.10 -16.11 7.51
CA SER A 29 0.70 -17.45 7.44
C SER A 29 2.04 -17.59 8.16
N ASP A 30 2.70 -16.49 8.52
CA ASP A 30 3.95 -16.43 9.27
C ASP A 30 3.77 -16.24 10.79
N ASP A 31 2.54 -16.39 11.29
CA ASP A 31 2.13 -16.18 12.68
C ASP A 31 2.34 -14.74 13.19
N ILE A 32 2.44 -13.77 12.28
CA ILE A 32 2.49 -12.35 12.59
C ILE A 32 1.11 -11.74 12.37
N SER A 33 0.68 -10.88 13.29
CA SER A 33 -0.59 -10.16 13.16
C SER A 33 -0.38 -8.81 12.51
N TYR A 34 -1.31 -8.44 11.61
CA TYR A 34 -1.23 -7.23 10.83
C TYR A 34 -2.50 -6.40 10.90
N ILE A 35 -2.32 -5.09 10.80
CA ILE A 35 -3.34 -4.13 10.40
C ILE A 35 -2.83 -3.42 9.16
N THR A 36 -3.64 -3.39 8.09
CA THR A 36 -3.29 -2.65 6.88
C THR A 36 -4.27 -1.49 6.69
N THR A 37 -3.73 -0.32 6.42
CA THR A 37 -4.49 0.89 6.11
C THR A 37 -4.10 1.40 4.74
N ILE A 38 -5.09 1.68 3.88
CA ILE A 38 -4.89 2.32 2.58
C ILE A 38 -5.55 3.68 2.62
N THR A 39 -4.80 4.72 2.31
CA THR A 39 -5.32 6.08 2.15
C THR A 39 -5.17 6.49 0.69
N VAL A 40 -6.26 6.86 0.05
CA VAL A 40 -6.27 7.39 -1.32
C VAL A 40 -6.68 8.85 -1.27
N SER A 41 -5.89 9.73 -1.86
CA SER A 41 -6.14 11.17 -1.96
C SER A 41 -5.75 11.69 -3.35
N GLY A 42 -6.75 11.98 -4.17
CA GLY A 42 -6.54 12.37 -5.56
C GLY A 42 -5.84 11.27 -6.36
N THR A 43 -4.60 11.54 -6.81
CA THR A 43 -3.78 10.58 -7.54
C THR A 43 -2.71 9.90 -6.68
N ASP A 44 -2.69 10.17 -5.39
CA ASP A 44 -1.73 9.59 -4.46
C ASP A 44 -2.40 8.51 -3.61
N ALA A 45 -1.62 7.48 -3.28
CA ALA A 45 -2.03 6.43 -2.36
C ALA A 45 -0.90 6.12 -1.37
N LEU A 46 -1.29 5.80 -0.15
CA LEU A 46 -0.40 5.33 0.91
C LEU A 46 -0.98 4.02 1.45
N GLU A 47 -0.19 2.97 1.40
CA GLU A 47 -0.46 1.73 2.09
C GLU A 47 0.45 1.62 3.30
N THR A 48 -0.14 1.55 4.48
CA THR A 48 0.56 1.32 5.75
C THR A 48 0.25 -0.08 6.22
N ILE A 49 1.27 -0.90 6.43
CA ILE A 49 1.18 -2.24 7.00
C ILE A 49 1.85 -2.22 8.37
N GLU A 50 1.07 -2.36 9.42
CA GLU A 50 1.53 -2.41 10.82
C GLU A 50 1.60 -3.88 11.26
N ALA A 51 2.80 -4.33 11.64
CA ALA A 51 3.04 -5.68 12.14
C ALA A 51 3.08 -5.67 13.67
N HIS A 52 2.47 -6.67 14.27
CA HIS A 52 2.31 -6.80 15.72
C HIS A 52 2.77 -8.17 16.19
N THR A 53 3.27 -8.24 17.44
CA THR A 53 3.76 -9.48 18.04
C THR A 53 2.70 -10.29 18.77
N ASP A 54 1.45 -9.82 18.77
CA ASP A 54 0.33 -10.47 19.45
C ASP A 54 -0.93 -10.46 18.57
N SER A 55 -1.82 -11.41 18.80
CA SER A 55 -3.04 -11.61 18.01
C SER A 55 -4.12 -10.55 18.20
N SER A 56 -3.93 -9.61 19.11
CA SER A 56 -4.83 -8.47 19.33
C SER A 56 -4.34 -7.19 18.66
N CYS A 57 -3.18 -7.23 18.00
CA CYS A 57 -2.50 -6.08 17.42
C CYS A 57 -2.28 -4.93 18.40
N ALA A 58 -1.92 -5.25 19.65
CA ALA A 58 -1.66 -4.27 20.69
C ALA A 58 -0.18 -3.94 20.88
N ASN A 59 0.72 -4.85 20.44
CA ASN A 59 2.17 -4.71 20.62
C ASN A 59 2.84 -4.51 19.28
N ASP A 60 3.20 -3.27 18.97
CA ASP A 60 3.85 -2.88 17.74
C ASP A 60 5.22 -3.52 17.59
N TRP A 61 5.52 -4.01 16.40
CA TRP A 61 6.80 -4.60 16.04
C TRP A 61 7.54 -3.78 14.99
N TYR A 62 6.94 -3.62 13.80
CA TYR A 62 7.43 -2.75 12.73
C TYR A 62 6.30 -2.27 11.84
N LYS A 63 6.61 -1.28 11.01
CA LYS A 63 5.68 -0.71 10.04
C LYS A 63 6.33 -0.56 8.66
N TRP A 64 5.57 -0.89 7.63
CA TRP A 64 5.84 -0.50 6.25
C TRP A 64 4.91 0.62 5.83
N ASP A 65 5.46 1.63 5.15
CA ASP A 65 4.71 2.66 4.45
C ASP A 65 5.11 2.64 2.96
N TYR A 66 4.22 2.15 2.12
CA TYR A 66 4.37 2.18 0.67
C TYR A 66 3.63 3.39 0.12
N SER A 67 4.37 4.40 -0.34
CA SER A 67 3.77 5.58 -0.96
C SER A 67 3.76 5.42 -2.47
N TYR A 68 2.65 5.81 -3.05
CA TYR A 68 2.41 5.74 -4.49
C TYR A 68 1.88 7.07 -5.01
N SER A 69 2.09 7.31 -6.30
CA SER A 69 1.60 8.47 -7.03
C SER A 69 1.02 8.07 -8.38
N SER A 70 0.38 9.01 -9.05
CA SER A 70 -0.14 8.82 -10.41
C SER A 70 -1.15 7.68 -10.53
N LEU A 71 -2.04 7.55 -9.52
CA LEU A 71 -3.17 6.61 -9.59
C LEU A 71 -3.98 6.87 -10.85
N SER A 72 -4.12 5.85 -11.68
CA SER A 72 -4.99 5.82 -12.85
C SER A 72 -5.88 4.59 -12.79
N ILE A 73 -7.17 4.81 -12.84
CA ILE A 73 -8.19 3.75 -12.80
C ILE A 73 -8.77 3.60 -14.20
N GLU A 74 -8.84 2.35 -14.67
CA GLU A 74 -9.45 1.99 -15.94
C GLU A 74 -10.95 1.70 -15.78
N ASP A 75 -11.66 1.55 -16.90
CA ASP A 75 -13.07 1.17 -16.91
C ASP A 75 -13.31 -0.19 -16.23
N GLU A 76 -14.56 -0.42 -15.81
CA GLU A 76 -14.96 -1.70 -15.21
C GLU A 76 -14.64 -2.89 -16.12
N VAL A 77 -14.08 -3.93 -15.54
CA VAL A 77 -13.78 -5.20 -16.21
C VAL A 77 -14.37 -6.37 -15.44
N THR A 78 -14.57 -7.49 -16.12
CA THR A 78 -14.93 -8.76 -15.46
C THR A 78 -13.67 -9.59 -15.27
N PHE A 79 -13.43 -10.06 -14.05
CA PHE A 79 -12.28 -10.91 -13.69
C PHE A 79 -12.53 -12.37 -14.07
N ASP A 80 -11.51 -13.21 -13.94
CA ASP A 80 -11.59 -14.63 -14.32
C ASP A 80 -12.60 -15.43 -13.47
N ASP A 81 -12.84 -15.00 -12.23
CA ASP A 81 -13.82 -15.59 -11.31
C ASP A 81 -15.27 -15.09 -11.56
N GLY A 82 -15.47 -14.21 -12.55
CA GLY A 82 -16.74 -13.61 -12.88
C GLY A 82 -17.12 -12.38 -12.05
N THR A 83 -16.30 -11.96 -11.07
CA THR A 83 -16.51 -10.70 -10.35
C THR A 83 -16.18 -9.51 -11.24
N LYS A 84 -16.72 -8.34 -10.89
CA LYS A 84 -16.48 -7.09 -11.59
C LYS A 84 -15.68 -6.15 -10.71
N GLY A 85 -14.86 -5.33 -11.34
CA GLY A 85 -14.07 -4.31 -10.67
C GLY A 85 -13.23 -3.55 -11.66
N HIS A 86 -12.16 -2.93 -11.19
CA HIS A 86 -11.34 -2.06 -12.00
C HIS A 86 -9.87 -2.48 -11.99
N LYS A 87 -9.21 -2.28 -13.11
CA LYS A 87 -7.76 -2.24 -13.19
C LYS A 87 -7.27 -0.87 -12.77
N TYR A 88 -6.10 -0.82 -12.16
CA TYR A 88 -5.44 0.44 -11.85
C TYR A 88 -3.94 0.35 -12.06
N THR A 89 -3.31 1.52 -12.22
CA THR A 89 -1.86 1.68 -12.19
C THR A 89 -1.48 2.71 -11.15
N LEU A 90 -0.30 2.52 -10.54
CA LEU A 90 0.34 3.43 -9.59
C LEU A 90 1.84 3.45 -9.84
N ASN A 91 2.50 4.58 -9.57
CA ASN A 91 3.95 4.67 -9.54
C ASN A 91 4.46 4.60 -8.11
N VAL A 92 5.48 3.77 -7.86
CA VAL A 92 6.15 3.70 -6.55
C VAL A 92 6.84 5.04 -6.26
N ALA A 93 6.48 5.69 -5.16
CA ALA A 93 7.11 6.93 -4.71
C ALA A 93 8.15 6.68 -3.62
N SER A 94 7.84 5.83 -2.63
CA SER A 94 8.79 5.39 -1.61
C SER A 94 8.36 4.04 -1.01
N THR A 95 9.32 3.37 -0.38
CA THR A 95 9.10 2.13 0.39
C THR A 95 9.79 2.30 1.73
N ASN A 96 9.07 2.81 2.72
CA ASN A 96 9.64 3.11 4.02
C ASN A 96 9.42 1.97 5.01
N PHE A 97 10.48 1.58 5.70
CA PHE A 97 10.43 0.63 6.81
C PHE A 97 10.78 1.32 8.12
N THR A 98 9.97 1.10 9.16
CA THR A 98 10.12 1.70 10.49
C THR A 98 10.05 0.63 11.56
N PRO A 99 11.13 0.34 12.31
CA PRO A 99 11.06 -0.54 13.46
C PRO A 99 10.37 0.17 14.63
N GLN A 100 9.42 -0.51 15.27
CA GLN A 100 8.62 0.03 16.38
C GLN A 100 8.89 -0.67 17.72
N SER A 101 9.80 -1.67 17.72
CA SER A 101 10.22 -2.39 18.92
C SER A 101 11.72 -2.26 19.13
N SER A 102 12.16 -1.93 20.34
CA SER A 102 13.59 -1.79 20.69
C SER A 102 14.35 -3.10 20.60
N SER A 103 13.70 -4.23 20.91
CA SER A 103 14.30 -5.56 20.73
C SER A 103 14.51 -5.87 19.25
N TYR A 104 13.58 -5.44 18.40
CA TYR A 104 13.70 -5.63 16.97
C TYR A 104 14.80 -4.73 16.36
N VAL A 105 14.93 -3.48 16.81
CA VAL A 105 16.06 -2.60 16.43
C VAL A 105 17.40 -3.26 16.71
N SER A 106 17.54 -3.90 17.89
CA SER A 106 18.79 -4.64 18.22
C SER A 106 19.06 -5.77 17.25
N THR A 107 18.04 -6.53 16.86
CA THR A 107 18.15 -7.61 15.87
C THR A 107 18.54 -7.07 14.50
N LEU A 108 17.88 -6.01 14.01
CA LEU A 108 18.15 -5.38 12.71
C LEU A 108 19.60 -4.89 12.61
N ASN A 109 20.12 -4.26 13.68
CA ASN A 109 21.48 -3.75 13.72
C ASN A 109 22.51 -4.89 13.79
N SER A 110 22.25 -5.93 14.58
CA SER A 110 23.16 -7.09 14.70
C SER A 110 23.27 -7.88 13.42
N THR A 111 22.22 -7.93 12.60
CA THR A 111 22.18 -8.65 11.32
C THR A 111 22.53 -7.74 10.13
N SER A 112 22.71 -6.44 10.35
CA SER A 112 22.90 -5.44 9.29
C SER A 112 21.80 -5.54 8.22
N MET A 113 20.54 -5.57 8.66
CA MET A 113 19.39 -5.74 7.77
C MET A 113 19.42 -4.74 6.61
N CYS A 114 19.27 -5.22 5.37
CA CYS A 114 19.35 -4.43 4.14
C CYS A 114 20.66 -3.64 3.98
N GLY A 115 21.74 -4.08 4.63
CA GLY A 115 23.03 -3.39 4.64
C GLY A 115 23.15 -2.23 5.64
N TYR A 116 22.14 -2.02 6.48
CA TYR A 116 22.14 -0.97 7.52
C TYR A 116 22.39 -1.57 8.91
N SER A 117 23.28 -0.94 9.68
CA SER A 117 23.55 -1.27 11.09
C SER A 117 23.23 -0.11 12.04
N ASP A 118 22.52 0.90 11.55
CA ASP A 118 22.17 2.14 12.24
C ASP A 118 20.64 2.36 12.31
N TRP A 119 19.88 1.27 12.46
CA TRP A 119 18.46 1.32 12.71
C TRP A 119 18.18 1.97 14.07
N THR A 120 17.18 2.84 14.13
CA THR A 120 16.72 3.50 15.36
C THR A 120 15.22 3.35 15.51
N LEU A 121 14.77 3.26 16.77
CA LEU A 121 13.36 3.09 17.09
C LEU A 121 12.52 4.24 16.53
N ASN A 122 11.39 3.91 15.88
CA ASN A 122 10.46 4.86 15.27
C ASN A 122 11.07 5.79 14.21
N SER A 123 12.23 5.41 13.64
CA SER A 123 12.85 6.14 12.54
C SER A 123 12.78 5.33 11.26
N SER A 124 12.18 5.88 10.23
CA SER A 124 12.03 5.19 8.95
C SER A 124 13.26 5.30 8.06
N LYS A 125 13.49 4.25 7.25
CA LYS A 125 14.43 4.28 6.13
C LYS A 125 13.69 3.94 4.84
N ASP A 126 13.95 4.71 3.78
CA ASP A 126 13.43 4.40 2.44
C ASP A 126 14.27 3.29 1.82
N LEU A 127 13.63 2.18 1.53
CA LEU A 127 14.24 0.99 0.94
C LEU A 127 13.93 0.82 -0.55
N ALA A 128 13.34 1.83 -1.21
CA ALA A 128 13.05 1.74 -2.65
C ALA A 128 14.34 1.49 -3.46
N GLY A 129 14.37 0.38 -4.20
CA GLY A 129 15.54 -0.08 -4.95
C GLY A 129 16.62 -0.79 -4.14
N VAL A 130 16.44 -0.94 -2.82
CA VAL A 130 17.41 -1.63 -1.96
C VAL A 130 17.17 -3.14 -2.03
N THR A 131 18.25 -3.91 -2.07
CA THR A 131 18.21 -5.38 -1.98
C THR A 131 18.41 -5.81 -0.52
N CYS A 132 17.45 -6.57 0.00
CA CYS A 132 17.45 -7.11 1.35
C CYS A 132 17.44 -8.66 1.27
N GLY A 133 18.57 -9.29 1.39
CA GLY A 133 18.68 -10.74 1.19
C GLY A 133 18.28 -11.15 -0.23
N ALA A 134 17.23 -11.95 -0.36
CA ALA A 134 16.72 -12.41 -1.66
C ALA A 134 15.68 -11.47 -2.30
N VAL A 135 15.26 -10.41 -1.60
CA VAL A 135 14.22 -9.49 -2.06
C VAL A 135 14.84 -8.16 -2.48
N THR A 136 14.49 -7.67 -3.65
CA THR A 136 14.80 -6.29 -4.09
C THR A 136 13.50 -5.51 -4.14
N TYR A 137 13.41 -4.41 -3.37
CA TYR A 137 12.25 -3.54 -3.38
C TYR A 137 12.19 -2.74 -4.68
N ASN A 138 10.97 -2.41 -5.11
CA ASN A 138 10.76 -1.68 -6.35
C ASN A 138 11.46 -0.31 -6.33
N LEU A 139 12.09 0.04 -7.45
CA LEU A 139 12.65 1.37 -7.65
C LEU A 139 11.56 2.44 -7.65
N LYS A 140 11.91 3.65 -7.24
CA LYS A 140 11.04 4.83 -7.41
C LYS A 140 10.67 5.01 -8.89
N ASN A 141 9.46 5.48 -9.12
CA ASN A 141 8.84 5.64 -10.43
C ASN A 141 8.61 4.32 -11.21
N THR A 142 8.79 3.16 -10.57
CA THR A 142 8.33 1.91 -11.18
C THR A 142 6.80 1.92 -11.19
N THR A 143 6.22 1.70 -12.38
CA THR A 143 4.77 1.57 -12.52
C THR A 143 4.34 0.16 -12.14
N GLY A 144 3.44 0.05 -11.20
CA GLY A 144 2.77 -1.20 -10.86
C GLY A 144 1.32 -1.20 -11.34
N LYS A 145 0.77 -2.40 -11.44
CA LYS A 145 -0.58 -2.70 -11.91
C LYS A 145 -1.31 -3.53 -10.87
N GLY A 146 -2.56 -3.24 -10.66
CA GLY A 146 -3.39 -3.98 -9.73
C GLY A 146 -4.85 -4.06 -10.17
N LEU A 147 -5.63 -4.79 -9.38
CA LEU A 147 -7.07 -4.86 -9.49
C LEU A 147 -7.69 -4.45 -8.17
N TYR A 148 -8.89 -3.89 -8.24
CA TYR A 148 -9.75 -3.78 -7.07
C TYR A 148 -11.20 -4.08 -7.41
N ASN A 149 -11.95 -4.47 -6.41
CA ASN A 149 -13.40 -4.59 -6.42
C ASN A 149 -13.97 -3.88 -5.20
N LEU A 150 -15.07 -3.13 -5.41
CA LEU A 150 -15.83 -2.47 -4.35
C LEU A 150 -17.20 -3.12 -4.19
N VAL A 151 -17.51 -3.55 -2.97
CA VAL A 151 -18.82 -4.07 -2.60
C VAL A 151 -19.32 -3.30 -1.38
N GLY A 152 -20.16 -2.29 -1.62
CA GLY A 152 -20.58 -1.37 -0.57
C GLY A 152 -19.37 -0.62 0.03
N ASN A 153 -19.16 -0.77 1.33
CA ASN A 153 -18.03 -0.16 2.04
C ASN A 153 -16.80 -1.08 2.15
N ASN A 154 -16.76 -2.16 1.38
CA ASN A 154 -15.66 -3.12 1.40
C ASN A 154 -14.85 -3.01 0.11
N LEU A 155 -13.54 -2.83 0.25
CA LEU A 155 -12.56 -2.85 -0.82
C LEU A 155 -11.81 -4.19 -0.78
N PHE A 156 -11.69 -4.84 -1.92
CA PHE A 156 -10.92 -6.05 -2.15
C PHE A 156 -9.86 -5.77 -3.20
N LEU A 157 -8.63 -6.23 -2.96
CA LEU A 157 -7.49 -5.98 -3.84
C LEU A 157 -7.00 -7.27 -4.49
N GLY A 158 -6.59 -7.16 -5.75
CA GLY A 158 -5.70 -8.12 -6.40
C GLY A 158 -4.24 -7.79 -6.09
N GLY A 159 -3.33 -8.72 -6.44
CA GLY A 159 -1.91 -8.48 -6.24
C GLY A 159 -1.41 -7.23 -6.98
N PHE A 160 -0.46 -6.51 -6.39
CA PHE A 160 0.24 -5.41 -7.05
C PHE A 160 1.49 -5.95 -7.74
N ILE A 161 1.58 -5.80 -9.07
CA ILE A 161 2.69 -6.33 -9.88
C ILE A 161 3.34 -5.23 -10.71
N THR A 162 4.66 -5.28 -10.82
CA THR A 162 5.47 -4.31 -11.57
C THR A 162 5.97 -4.85 -12.92
N THR A 163 5.73 -6.12 -13.19
CA THR A 163 6.12 -6.77 -14.46
C THR A 163 4.97 -7.64 -14.98
N GLY A 164 4.87 -7.73 -16.30
CA GLY A 164 3.87 -8.58 -16.94
C GLY A 164 2.47 -7.95 -17.08
N SER A 165 1.46 -8.80 -17.19
CA SER A 165 0.05 -8.43 -17.34
C SER A 165 -0.58 -8.08 -16.00
N TYR A 166 -1.75 -7.44 -16.01
CA TYR A 166 -2.54 -7.24 -14.79
C TYR A 166 -2.83 -8.58 -14.08
N PRO A 167 -2.99 -8.57 -12.75
CA PRO A 167 -3.65 -9.67 -12.05
C PRO A 167 -5.01 -9.96 -12.69
N THR A 168 -5.56 -11.14 -12.46
CA THR A 168 -6.85 -11.55 -13.07
C THR A 168 -7.93 -11.80 -12.02
N THR A 169 -7.56 -11.82 -10.74
CA THR A 169 -8.46 -12.03 -9.60
C THR A 169 -8.15 -11.08 -8.45
N VAL A 170 -9.13 -10.83 -7.60
CA VAL A 170 -8.97 -10.15 -6.31
C VAL A 170 -9.02 -11.17 -5.18
N SER A 171 -8.28 -10.90 -4.10
CA SER A 171 -8.36 -11.71 -2.88
C SER A 171 -9.60 -11.30 -2.07
N THR A 172 -10.33 -12.26 -1.58
CA THR A 172 -11.45 -12.06 -0.64
C THR A 172 -11.07 -12.39 0.81
N GLU A 173 -9.84 -12.84 1.05
CA GLU A 173 -9.35 -13.20 2.38
C GLU A 173 -9.13 -11.97 3.27
N ILE A 174 -8.71 -10.86 2.68
CA ILE A 174 -8.48 -9.59 3.36
C ILE A 174 -9.51 -8.58 2.90
N THR A 175 -10.29 -8.06 3.85
CA THR A 175 -11.31 -7.04 3.59
C THR A 175 -10.87 -5.71 4.19
N TYR A 176 -10.81 -4.68 3.35
CA TYR A 176 -10.59 -3.30 3.76
C TYR A 176 -11.93 -2.59 3.88
N VAL A 177 -12.24 -2.08 5.06
CA VAL A 177 -13.52 -1.39 5.33
C VAL A 177 -13.29 0.12 5.32
N LYS A 178 -14.17 0.85 4.66
CA LYS A 178 -14.12 2.32 4.60
C LYS A 178 -14.34 2.92 5.98
N GLN A 179 -13.47 3.87 6.36
CA GLN A 179 -13.50 4.57 7.65
C GLN A 179 -14.28 5.87 7.56
#